data_bd9e4f5f1f42854434304c26f614e6a5
#
_entry.id   bd9e4f5f1f42854434304c26f614e6a5
#
_cell.length_a   1.000
_cell.length_b   1.000
_cell.length_c   1.000
_cell.angle_alpha   90.00
_cell.angle_beta   90.00
_cell.angle_gamma   90.00
#
_symmetry.space_group_name_H-M   'P 1'
#
loop_
_entity.id
_entity.type
_entity.pdbx_description
1 polymer ?
#
loop_
_entity_poly.entity_id
_entity_poly.type
_entity_poly.pdbx_seq_one_letter_code
_entity_poly.pdbx_strand_id
1 'polypeptide(L)'
;MNKTANYQLTIIVPVYNEEGNILRLEKELGEFLKNAKVTSCVLFVNDGSKDDSERLIRDVCGRNEAFFFLNLARNGGLSAAMKAGIDNSFSRWVGYIDADLQTTPQDFNKLLEFVDQYEMVMGIRTGRKDSFVKNMSSRIANGFRRMMTHDGVEDTGCPLKVLRTDYAKRIPFFTGMHRFLPALIQLQEGQVKQVPVRHFPRIAGKSKYNLANRLIGPFKDCFAYRWMRKRYINYQVAENNLNS
;
A
#
# COMPACT_ATOMS: atom_id res chain seq x y z
N MET A 1 -5.02 6.42 -23.78
CA MET A 1 -4.25 5.33 -23.14
C MET A 1 -3.85 5.75 -21.74
N ASN A 2 -3.92 4.88 -20.73
CA ASN A 2 -3.49 5.23 -19.36
C ASN A 2 -1.96 5.28 -19.30
N LYS A 3 -1.41 6.43 -18.85
CA LYS A 3 0.04 6.67 -18.85
C LYS A 3 0.83 5.68 -17.99
N THR A 4 0.21 5.11 -16.94
CA THR A 4 0.88 4.13 -16.06
C THR A 4 1.17 2.79 -16.75
N ALA A 5 0.51 2.50 -17.89
CA ALA A 5 0.77 1.29 -18.68
C ALA A 5 2.19 1.26 -19.31
N ASN A 6 2.84 2.40 -19.42
CA ASN A 6 4.22 2.50 -19.95
C ASN A 6 5.29 2.10 -18.93
N TYR A 7 4.90 1.83 -17.68
CA TYR A 7 5.78 1.52 -16.57
C TYR A 7 5.54 0.10 -16.06
N GLN A 8 6.58 -0.50 -15.52
CA GLN A 8 6.49 -1.82 -14.89
C GLN A 8 5.97 -1.74 -13.45
N LEU A 9 6.29 -0.65 -12.73
CA LEU A 9 5.86 -0.39 -11.36
C LEU A 9 5.18 0.97 -11.25
N THR A 10 3.97 1.03 -10.68
CA THR A 10 3.33 2.27 -10.23
C THR A 10 3.37 2.36 -8.71
N ILE A 11 4.08 3.35 -8.16
CA ILE A 11 4.13 3.59 -6.72
C ILE A 11 2.96 4.50 -6.32
N ILE A 12 2.00 3.93 -5.60
CA ILE A 12 0.83 4.64 -5.08
C ILE A 12 1.23 5.31 -3.75
N VAL A 13 1.00 6.62 -3.67
CA VAL A 13 1.25 7.45 -2.49
C VAL A 13 -0.06 8.14 -2.08
N PRO A 14 -0.83 7.58 -1.13
CA PRO A 14 -2.00 8.26 -0.59
C PRO A 14 -1.60 9.52 0.19
N VAL A 15 -2.28 10.61 -0.10
CA VAL A 15 -2.02 11.93 0.51
C VAL A 15 -3.31 12.49 1.10
N TYR A 16 -3.26 12.90 2.37
CA TYR A 16 -4.34 13.65 3.01
C TYR A 16 -3.77 14.64 4.02
N ASN A 17 -3.78 15.94 3.70
CA ASN A 17 -3.19 17.03 4.49
C ASN A 17 -1.74 16.71 4.88
N GLU A 18 -0.87 16.60 3.86
CA GLU A 18 0.56 16.26 3.97
C GLU A 18 1.43 17.29 3.24
N GLU A 19 0.99 18.57 3.16
CA GLU A 19 1.70 19.64 2.44
C GLU A 19 3.18 19.73 2.80
N GLY A 20 3.51 19.51 4.09
CA GLY A 20 4.89 19.54 4.58
C GLY A 20 5.78 18.39 4.10
N ASN A 21 5.20 17.36 3.47
CA ASN A 21 5.93 16.19 3.01
C ASN A 21 6.06 16.13 1.47
N ILE A 22 5.26 16.87 0.70
CA ILE A 22 5.19 16.72 -0.77
C ILE A 22 6.53 16.96 -1.46
N LEU A 23 7.25 18.02 -1.12
CA LEU A 23 8.56 18.30 -1.73
C LEU A 23 9.63 17.27 -1.34
N ARG A 24 9.54 16.73 -0.14
CA ARG A 24 10.40 15.63 0.29
C ARG A 24 10.08 14.34 -0.45
N LEU A 25 8.79 14.04 -0.65
CA LEU A 25 8.35 12.91 -1.47
C LEU A 25 8.87 13.01 -2.90
N GLU A 26 8.77 14.20 -3.52
CA GLU A 26 9.33 14.45 -4.84
C GLU A 26 10.81 14.09 -4.92
N LYS A 27 11.60 14.59 -3.96
CA LYS A 27 13.04 14.34 -3.91
C LYS A 27 13.36 12.86 -3.74
N GLU A 28 12.83 12.24 -2.68
CA GLU A 28 13.16 10.85 -2.32
C GLU A 28 12.65 9.84 -3.37
N LEU A 29 11.45 10.05 -3.90
CA LEU A 29 10.90 9.21 -4.97
C LEU A 29 11.60 9.48 -6.30
N GLY A 30 11.93 10.73 -6.61
CA GLY A 30 12.70 11.08 -7.81
C GLY A 30 14.10 10.44 -7.81
N GLU A 31 14.77 10.41 -6.66
CA GLU A 31 16.04 9.69 -6.50
C GLU A 31 15.86 8.17 -6.67
N PHE A 32 14.77 7.60 -6.14
CA PHE A 32 14.45 6.19 -6.38
C PHE A 32 14.21 5.91 -7.86
N LEU A 33 13.41 6.71 -8.57
CA LEU A 33 13.09 6.48 -9.98
C LEU A 33 14.34 6.43 -10.86
N LYS A 34 15.37 7.22 -10.54
CA LYS A 34 16.67 7.19 -11.26
C LYS A 34 17.45 5.88 -11.05
N ASN A 35 17.24 5.21 -9.92
CA ASN A 35 17.98 4.02 -9.48
C ASN A 35 17.10 2.77 -9.39
N ALA A 36 15.86 2.85 -9.86
CA ALA A 36 14.91 1.74 -9.81
C ALA A 36 15.34 0.59 -10.73
N LYS A 37 15.24 -0.64 -10.25
CA LYS A 37 15.57 -1.86 -11.03
C LYS A 37 14.61 -2.11 -12.20
N VAL A 38 13.44 -1.46 -12.19
CA VAL A 38 12.41 -1.56 -13.23
C VAL A 38 11.89 -0.16 -13.57
N THR A 39 11.36 0.02 -14.77
CA THR A 39 10.73 1.29 -15.14
C THR A 39 9.57 1.59 -14.21
N SER A 40 9.65 2.72 -13.52
CA SER A 40 8.74 3.04 -12.41
C SER A 40 8.17 4.44 -12.54
N CYS A 41 6.94 4.63 -12.05
CA CYS A 41 6.31 5.94 -11.90
C CYS A 41 5.67 6.09 -10.53
N VAL A 42 5.32 7.32 -10.18
CA VAL A 42 4.64 7.67 -8.93
C VAL A 42 3.22 8.13 -9.24
N LEU A 43 2.26 7.65 -8.47
CA LEU A 43 0.87 8.06 -8.52
C LEU A 43 0.45 8.59 -7.15
N PHE A 44 0.44 9.91 -7.00
CA PHE A 44 -0.17 10.55 -5.83
C PHE A 44 -1.69 10.38 -5.87
N VAL A 45 -2.27 9.94 -4.78
CA VAL A 45 -3.73 9.90 -4.63
C VAL A 45 -4.12 10.85 -3.51
N ASN A 46 -4.52 12.06 -3.90
CA ASN A 46 -5.02 13.07 -2.96
C ASN A 46 -6.43 12.70 -2.49
N ASP A 47 -6.54 12.36 -1.22
CA ASP A 47 -7.79 11.92 -0.58
C ASP A 47 -8.62 13.13 -0.06
N GLY A 48 -8.83 14.13 -0.92
CA GLY A 48 -9.62 15.32 -0.58
C GLY A 48 -8.96 16.20 0.49
N SER A 49 -7.65 16.48 0.37
CA SER A 49 -6.92 17.38 1.26
C SER A 49 -7.54 18.78 1.31
N LYS A 50 -7.39 19.45 2.47
CA LYS A 50 -7.88 20.81 2.72
C LYS A 50 -6.76 21.82 2.92
N ASP A 51 -5.50 21.38 2.87
CA ASP A 51 -4.28 22.17 2.92
C ASP A 51 -3.70 22.34 1.49
N ASP A 52 -2.49 22.83 1.37
CA ASP A 52 -1.80 23.05 0.09
C ASP A 52 -1.35 21.76 -0.63
N SER A 53 -1.65 20.57 -0.11
CA SER A 53 -1.22 19.30 -0.68
C SER A 53 -1.59 19.15 -2.16
N GLU A 54 -2.85 19.49 -2.55
CA GLU A 54 -3.30 19.36 -3.94
C GLU A 54 -2.50 20.26 -4.90
N ARG A 55 -2.31 21.52 -4.52
CA ARG A 55 -1.53 22.47 -5.33
C ARG A 55 -0.10 21.98 -5.52
N LEU A 56 0.56 21.58 -4.43
CA LEU A 56 1.94 21.09 -4.46
C LEU A 56 2.08 19.81 -5.31
N ILE A 57 1.12 18.87 -5.22
CA ILE A 57 1.10 17.68 -6.06
C ILE A 57 1.01 18.04 -7.54
N ARG A 58 0.12 18.98 -7.92
CA ARG A 58 0.00 19.44 -9.31
C ARG A 58 1.32 20.05 -9.82
N ASP A 59 1.96 20.88 -8.99
CA ASP A 59 3.25 21.49 -9.31
C ASP A 59 4.35 20.45 -9.53
N VAL A 60 4.42 19.43 -8.65
CA VAL A 60 5.37 18.31 -8.79
C VAL A 60 5.12 17.52 -10.08
N CYS A 61 3.87 17.17 -10.35
CA CYS A 61 3.51 16.41 -11.56
C CYS A 61 3.69 17.24 -12.85
N GLY A 62 3.58 18.57 -12.79
CA GLY A 62 3.79 19.46 -13.92
C GLY A 62 5.24 19.55 -14.39
N ARG A 63 6.20 19.31 -13.49
CA ARG A 63 7.65 19.37 -13.80
C ARG A 63 8.35 18.00 -13.88
N ASN A 64 7.62 16.90 -13.63
CA ASN A 64 8.17 15.54 -13.63
C ASN A 64 7.26 14.59 -14.43
N GLU A 65 7.75 14.08 -15.54
CA GLU A 65 6.97 13.22 -16.46
C GLU A 65 6.55 11.86 -15.88
N ALA A 66 7.29 11.36 -14.89
CA ALA A 66 7.00 10.08 -14.23
C ALA A 66 6.15 10.22 -12.96
N PHE A 67 5.63 11.43 -12.67
CA PHE A 67 4.75 11.68 -11.54
C PHE A 67 3.35 12.01 -12.04
N PHE A 68 2.38 11.29 -11.50
CA PHE A 68 0.96 11.41 -11.83
C PHE A 68 0.14 11.65 -10.57
N PHE A 69 -1.10 12.12 -10.71
CA PHE A 69 -2.00 12.29 -9.59
C PHE A 69 -3.44 11.88 -9.91
N LEU A 70 -4.16 11.52 -8.84
CA LEU A 70 -5.61 11.41 -8.79
C LEU A 70 -6.09 12.29 -7.63
N ASN A 71 -7.13 13.08 -7.86
CA ASN A 71 -7.83 13.81 -6.80
C ASN A 71 -9.18 13.18 -6.55
N LEU A 72 -9.42 12.72 -5.31
CA LEU A 72 -10.72 12.24 -4.89
C LEU A 72 -11.62 13.43 -4.55
N ALA A 73 -12.89 13.38 -4.91
CA ALA A 73 -13.85 14.46 -4.68
C ALA A 73 -14.08 14.76 -3.18
N ARG A 74 -13.80 13.78 -2.32
CA ARG A 74 -13.90 13.91 -0.85
C ARG A 74 -13.01 12.91 -0.16
N ASN A 75 -12.69 13.15 1.11
CA ASN A 75 -11.95 12.18 1.92
C ASN A 75 -12.73 10.87 2.07
N GLY A 76 -12.12 9.79 1.60
CA GLY A 76 -12.63 8.43 1.70
C GLY A 76 -11.78 7.53 2.61
N GLY A 77 -10.65 8.06 3.11
CA GLY A 77 -9.69 7.35 3.95
C GLY A 77 -8.71 6.51 3.15
N LEU A 78 -7.67 6.04 3.86
CA LEU A 78 -6.53 5.33 3.27
C LEU A 78 -6.93 4.18 2.33
N SER A 79 -7.90 3.35 2.72
CA SER A 79 -8.33 2.22 1.88
C SER A 79 -8.97 2.67 0.58
N ALA A 80 -9.73 3.77 0.59
CA ALA A 80 -10.32 4.33 -0.63
C ALA A 80 -9.24 4.91 -1.55
N ALA A 81 -8.28 5.64 -1.00
CA ALA A 81 -7.16 6.18 -1.77
C ALA A 81 -6.31 5.06 -2.39
N MET A 82 -6.02 4.00 -1.64
CA MET A 82 -5.31 2.82 -2.17
C MET A 82 -6.10 2.15 -3.29
N LYS A 83 -7.40 1.92 -3.08
CA LYS A 83 -8.26 1.33 -4.13
C LYS A 83 -8.26 2.19 -5.40
N ALA A 84 -8.47 3.49 -5.27
CA ALA A 84 -8.44 4.40 -6.41
C ALA A 84 -7.11 4.34 -7.17
N GLY A 85 -5.99 4.30 -6.45
CA GLY A 85 -4.67 4.13 -7.04
C GLY A 85 -4.52 2.81 -7.79
N ILE A 86 -4.94 1.69 -7.19
CA ILE A 86 -4.88 0.35 -7.79
C ILE A 86 -5.77 0.26 -9.03
N ASP A 87 -7.02 0.72 -8.96
CA ASP A 87 -7.98 0.65 -10.07
C ASP A 87 -7.48 1.44 -11.30
N ASN A 88 -6.76 2.56 -11.05
CA ASN A 88 -6.22 3.42 -12.10
C ASN A 88 -4.78 3.10 -12.50
N SER A 89 -4.15 2.08 -11.93
CA SER A 89 -2.84 1.58 -12.33
C SER A 89 -2.94 0.48 -13.37
N PHE A 90 -2.07 0.54 -14.39
CA PHE A 90 -2.02 -0.45 -15.48
C PHE A 90 -0.61 -1.00 -15.70
N SER A 91 0.31 -0.71 -14.81
CA SER A 91 1.64 -1.33 -14.72
C SER A 91 1.52 -2.79 -14.27
N ARG A 92 2.57 -3.59 -14.48
CA ARG A 92 2.63 -4.99 -14.04
C ARG A 92 2.52 -5.13 -12.52
N TRP A 93 3.14 -4.19 -11.79
CA TRP A 93 3.11 -4.16 -10.33
C TRP A 93 2.63 -2.80 -9.80
N VAL A 94 1.96 -2.83 -8.67
CA VAL A 94 1.65 -1.64 -7.87
C VAL A 94 2.46 -1.68 -6.58
N GLY A 95 3.17 -0.59 -6.32
CA GLY A 95 3.85 -0.32 -5.06
C GLY A 95 3.00 0.56 -4.15
N TYR A 96 3.22 0.50 -2.85
CA TYR A 96 2.58 1.37 -1.87
C TYR A 96 3.59 1.87 -0.86
N ILE A 97 3.54 3.17 -0.56
CA ILE A 97 4.32 3.83 0.49
C ILE A 97 3.50 4.97 1.12
N ASP A 98 3.66 5.17 2.44
CA ASP A 98 3.03 6.29 3.15
C ASP A 98 3.72 7.62 2.84
N ALA A 99 2.95 8.70 2.80
CA ALA A 99 3.44 10.05 2.51
C ALA A 99 4.39 10.62 3.58
N ASP A 100 4.41 10.06 4.78
CA ASP A 100 5.28 10.52 5.88
C ASP A 100 6.74 10.02 5.79
N LEU A 101 7.02 9.15 4.81
CA LEU A 101 8.35 8.58 4.57
C LEU A 101 9.01 7.99 5.82
N GLN A 102 8.24 7.29 6.66
CA GLN A 102 8.80 6.46 7.74
C GLN A 102 9.50 5.20 7.21
N THR A 103 9.35 4.89 5.93
CA THR A 103 10.15 3.93 5.16
C THR A 103 10.78 4.65 3.97
N THR A 104 11.88 4.12 3.44
CA THR A 104 12.56 4.74 2.29
C THR A 104 12.14 4.11 0.97
N PRO A 105 11.91 4.92 -0.08
CA PRO A 105 11.64 4.40 -1.43
C PRO A 105 12.75 3.48 -1.97
N GLN A 106 13.99 3.70 -1.56
CA GLN A 106 15.13 2.89 -2.01
C GLN A 106 14.99 1.40 -1.65
N ASP A 107 14.26 1.08 -0.58
CA ASP A 107 14.01 -0.29 -0.18
C ASP A 107 13.03 -1.03 -1.09
N PHE A 108 12.31 -0.34 -2.03
CA PHE A 108 11.57 -1.01 -3.09
C PHE A 108 12.47 -1.94 -3.92
N ASN A 109 13.72 -1.55 -4.18
CA ASN A 109 14.66 -2.40 -4.93
C ASN A 109 14.93 -3.76 -4.28
N LYS A 110 14.81 -3.86 -2.94
CA LYS A 110 14.88 -5.14 -2.22
C LYS A 110 13.62 -5.99 -2.43
N LEU A 111 12.46 -5.33 -2.47
CA LEU A 111 11.20 -6.04 -2.70
C LEU A 111 11.11 -6.54 -4.15
N LEU A 112 11.59 -5.73 -5.09
CA LEU A 112 11.59 -6.05 -6.53
C LEU A 112 12.42 -7.29 -6.89
N GLU A 113 13.33 -7.74 -6.03
CA GLU A 113 14.08 -9.00 -6.23
C GLU A 113 13.18 -10.24 -6.17
N PHE A 114 11.99 -10.14 -5.59
CA PHE A 114 11.11 -11.29 -5.36
C PHE A 114 9.77 -11.21 -6.10
N VAL A 115 9.48 -10.12 -6.83
CA VAL A 115 8.15 -9.88 -7.42
C VAL A 115 7.78 -10.87 -8.55
N ASP A 116 8.73 -11.54 -9.15
CA ASP A 116 8.47 -12.59 -10.16
C ASP A 116 8.09 -13.94 -9.53
N GLN A 117 8.35 -14.12 -8.23
CA GLN A 117 8.13 -15.37 -7.50
C GLN A 117 6.90 -15.29 -6.56
N TYR A 118 6.48 -14.06 -6.18
CA TYR A 118 5.44 -13.83 -5.20
C TYR A 118 4.44 -12.77 -5.70
N GLU A 119 3.16 -12.99 -5.44
CA GLU A 119 2.10 -12.05 -5.82
C GLU A 119 2.10 -10.80 -4.95
N MET A 120 2.66 -10.89 -3.75
CA MET A 120 2.90 -9.75 -2.88
C MET A 120 4.25 -9.87 -2.18
N VAL A 121 5.04 -8.80 -2.26
CA VAL A 121 6.26 -8.64 -1.45
C VAL A 121 6.08 -7.43 -0.56
N MET A 122 6.33 -7.58 0.73
CA MET A 122 6.13 -6.51 1.70
C MET A 122 7.30 -6.36 2.65
N GLY A 123 7.48 -5.15 3.15
CA GLY A 123 8.49 -4.87 4.16
C GLY A 123 8.13 -5.43 5.54
N ILE A 124 9.14 -5.85 6.28
CA ILE A 124 9.09 -6.01 7.74
C ILE A 124 10.05 -5.00 8.35
N ARG A 125 9.53 -4.12 9.21
CA ARG A 125 10.31 -3.02 9.78
C ARG A 125 11.27 -3.53 10.84
N THR A 126 12.55 -3.33 10.60
CA THR A 126 13.62 -3.66 11.55
C THR A 126 14.03 -2.44 12.38
N GLY A 127 14.47 -2.65 13.60
CA GLY A 127 15.02 -1.58 14.46
C GLY A 127 13.98 -0.61 15.05
N ARG A 128 12.71 -0.99 15.19
CA ARG A 128 11.67 -0.16 15.80
C ARG A 128 12.01 0.18 17.26
N LYS A 129 12.18 1.47 17.53
CA LYS A 129 12.34 2.02 18.91
C LYS A 129 10.99 2.55 19.41
N ASP A 130 9.97 1.70 19.46
CA ASP A 130 8.67 2.06 20.05
C ASP A 130 8.67 1.89 21.58
N SER A 131 7.83 2.65 22.29
CA SER A 131 7.69 2.48 23.74
C SER A 131 7.13 1.09 24.07
N PHE A 132 7.49 0.56 25.24
CA PHE A 132 7.09 -0.77 25.72
C PHE A 132 5.58 -1.01 25.63
N VAL A 133 4.75 -0.03 26.00
CA VAL A 133 3.28 -0.10 25.95
C VAL A 133 2.76 -0.21 24.50
N LYS A 134 3.34 0.54 23.57
CA LYS A 134 2.99 0.44 22.14
C LYS A 134 3.38 -0.92 21.55
N ASN A 135 4.52 -1.46 21.95
CA ASN A 135 4.99 -2.76 21.51
C ASN A 135 4.08 -3.90 22.04
N MET A 136 3.65 -3.84 23.31
CA MET A 136 2.76 -4.82 23.91
C MET A 136 1.39 -4.82 23.24
N SER A 137 0.75 -3.66 23.09
CA SER A 137 -0.56 -3.54 22.43
C SER A 137 -0.51 -3.98 20.96
N SER A 138 0.56 -3.64 20.24
CA SER A 138 0.77 -4.11 18.87
C SER A 138 0.96 -5.62 18.78
N ARG A 139 1.69 -6.22 19.73
CA ARG A 139 1.88 -7.69 19.79
C ARG A 139 0.56 -8.44 20.00
N ILE A 140 -0.28 -7.96 20.93
CA ILE A 140 -1.60 -8.57 21.21
C ILE A 140 -2.50 -8.43 19.98
N ALA A 141 -2.61 -7.24 19.40
CA ALA A 141 -3.43 -6.98 18.21
C ALA A 141 -2.97 -7.81 17.00
N ASN A 142 -1.66 -7.87 16.74
CA ASN A 142 -1.10 -8.68 15.66
C ASN A 142 -1.23 -10.18 15.92
N GLY A 143 -1.11 -10.63 17.18
CA GLY A 143 -1.34 -12.02 17.59
C GLY A 143 -2.77 -12.45 17.31
N PHE A 144 -3.75 -11.64 17.75
CA PHE A 144 -5.17 -11.87 17.48
C PHE A 144 -5.46 -11.90 15.97
N ARG A 145 -4.96 -10.90 15.22
CA ARG A 145 -5.12 -10.87 13.77
C ARG A 145 -4.56 -12.14 13.11
N ARG A 146 -3.32 -12.53 13.43
CA ARG A 146 -2.69 -13.75 12.88
C ARG A 146 -3.50 -15.01 13.17
N MET A 147 -4.04 -15.13 14.39
CA MET A 147 -4.93 -16.23 14.76
C MET A 147 -6.21 -16.24 13.92
N MET A 148 -6.74 -15.06 13.57
CA MET A 148 -7.98 -14.93 12.80
C MET A 148 -7.78 -15.08 11.29
N THR A 149 -6.66 -14.58 10.77
CA THR A 149 -6.37 -14.57 9.32
C THR A 149 -5.58 -15.79 8.86
N HIS A 150 -4.74 -16.36 9.73
CA HIS A 150 -3.77 -17.41 9.40
C HIS A 150 -2.81 -17.01 8.25
N ASP A 151 -2.49 -15.72 8.16
CA ASP A 151 -1.68 -15.19 7.04
C ASP A 151 -0.15 -15.34 7.24
N GLY A 152 0.30 -15.74 8.42
CA GLY A 152 1.73 -15.93 8.74
C GLY A 152 2.57 -14.64 8.73
N VAL A 153 1.94 -13.45 8.58
CA VAL A 153 2.64 -12.17 8.42
C VAL A 153 2.88 -11.49 9.76
N GLU A 154 4.10 -11.02 10.00
CA GLU A 154 4.50 -10.39 11.25
C GLU A 154 4.15 -8.90 11.32
N ASP A 155 4.40 -8.14 10.26
CA ASP A 155 4.25 -6.67 10.23
C ASP A 155 3.33 -6.19 9.10
N THR A 156 2.02 -6.40 9.25
CA THR A 156 1.04 -5.89 8.25
C THR A 156 0.96 -4.37 8.22
N GLY A 157 1.44 -3.70 9.28
CA GLY A 157 1.47 -2.25 9.37
C GLY A 157 2.62 -1.58 8.61
N CYS A 158 3.56 -2.35 8.04
CA CYS A 158 4.59 -1.77 7.18
C CYS A 158 3.95 -1.21 5.90
N PRO A 159 4.18 0.08 5.57
CA PRO A 159 3.58 0.66 4.36
C PRO A 159 4.26 0.17 3.08
N LEU A 160 5.53 -0.23 3.13
CA LEU A 160 6.26 -0.60 1.93
C LEU A 160 5.82 -1.97 1.41
N LYS A 161 5.14 -1.99 0.28
CA LYS A 161 4.55 -3.17 -0.34
C LYS A 161 4.63 -3.09 -1.87
N VAL A 162 4.79 -4.24 -2.52
CA VAL A 162 4.65 -4.40 -3.98
C VAL A 162 3.71 -5.58 -4.23
N LEU A 163 2.72 -5.38 -5.07
CA LEU A 163 1.71 -6.39 -5.41
C LEU A 163 1.62 -6.54 -6.94
N ARG A 164 1.35 -7.73 -7.42
CA ARG A 164 0.89 -7.91 -8.80
C ARG A 164 -0.43 -7.19 -9.00
N THR A 165 -0.52 -6.39 -10.05
CA THR A 165 -1.67 -5.50 -10.28
C THR A 165 -2.97 -6.28 -10.52
N ASP A 166 -2.91 -7.41 -11.21
CA ASP A 166 -4.07 -8.26 -11.45
C ASP A 166 -4.64 -8.84 -10.14
N TYR A 167 -3.79 -9.28 -9.21
CA TYR A 167 -4.22 -9.71 -7.87
C TYR A 167 -4.74 -8.53 -7.05
N ALA A 168 -4.06 -7.39 -7.07
CA ALA A 168 -4.47 -6.20 -6.33
C ALA A 168 -5.86 -5.72 -6.76
N LYS A 169 -6.17 -5.73 -8.06
CA LYS A 169 -7.49 -5.33 -8.60
C LYS A 169 -8.63 -6.27 -8.19
N ARG A 170 -8.37 -7.55 -7.98
CA ARG A 170 -9.38 -8.54 -7.54
C ARG A 170 -9.62 -8.53 -6.04
N ILE A 171 -8.85 -7.77 -5.24
CA ILE A 171 -9.09 -7.70 -3.80
C ILE A 171 -10.48 -7.13 -3.52
N PRO A 172 -11.33 -7.81 -2.71
CA PRO A 172 -12.60 -7.26 -2.27
C PRO A 172 -12.36 -6.12 -1.27
N PHE A 173 -12.39 -4.88 -1.74
CA PHE A 173 -12.04 -3.72 -0.95
C PHE A 173 -13.16 -3.30 0.02
N PHE A 174 -12.80 -3.08 1.28
CA PHE A 174 -13.64 -2.48 2.31
C PHE A 174 -12.80 -1.51 3.17
N THR A 175 -13.45 -0.61 3.90
CA THR A 175 -12.76 0.35 4.77
C THR A 175 -11.94 -0.39 5.84
N GLY A 176 -10.65 -0.09 5.96
CA GLY A 176 -9.74 -0.75 6.90
C GLY A 176 -8.95 -1.93 6.32
N MET A 177 -9.28 -2.38 5.10
CA MET A 177 -8.69 -3.57 4.47
C MET A 177 -7.17 -3.48 4.22
N HIS A 178 -6.60 -2.30 4.17
CA HIS A 178 -5.14 -2.12 3.99
C HIS A 178 -4.30 -2.90 5.01
N ARG A 179 -4.90 -3.28 6.15
CA ARG A 179 -4.28 -4.14 7.20
C ARG A 179 -4.36 -5.64 6.87
N PHE A 180 -5.23 -6.02 5.94
CA PHE A 180 -5.50 -7.41 5.58
C PHE A 180 -4.97 -7.78 4.20
N LEU A 181 -4.24 -6.88 3.52
CA LEU A 181 -3.72 -7.13 2.17
C LEU A 181 -3.03 -8.49 2.00
N PRO A 182 -2.12 -8.92 2.90
CA PRO A 182 -1.52 -10.24 2.77
C PRO A 182 -2.54 -11.37 2.80
N ALA A 183 -3.47 -11.33 3.76
CA ALA A 183 -4.51 -12.33 3.90
C ALA A 183 -5.47 -12.34 2.68
N LEU A 184 -5.75 -11.18 2.08
CA LEU A 184 -6.60 -11.04 0.90
C LEU A 184 -5.90 -11.49 -0.40
N ILE A 185 -4.59 -11.39 -0.47
CA ILE A 185 -3.79 -11.99 -1.54
C ILE A 185 -3.78 -13.51 -1.42
N GLN A 186 -3.55 -14.03 -0.20
CA GLN A 186 -3.59 -15.48 0.06
C GLN A 186 -4.99 -16.09 -0.15
N LEU A 187 -6.04 -15.31 0.04
CA LEU A 187 -7.41 -15.72 -0.27
C LEU A 187 -7.60 -16.06 -1.75
N GLN A 188 -6.80 -15.42 -2.62
CA GLN A 188 -6.74 -15.65 -4.06
C GLN A 188 -5.65 -16.68 -4.43
N GLU A 189 -5.15 -17.49 -3.48
CA GLU A 189 -4.05 -18.45 -3.64
C GLU A 189 -2.68 -17.79 -3.98
N GLY A 190 -2.57 -16.47 -3.82
CA GLY A 190 -1.32 -15.74 -4.01
C GLY A 190 -0.36 -15.94 -2.84
N GLN A 191 0.93 -15.92 -3.13
CA GLN A 191 1.99 -16.08 -2.15
C GLN A 191 2.52 -14.72 -1.69
N VAL A 192 2.88 -14.63 -0.39
CA VAL A 192 3.37 -13.39 0.24
C VAL A 192 4.77 -13.59 0.80
N LYS A 193 5.68 -12.69 0.43
CA LYS A 193 7.06 -12.64 0.95
C LYS A 193 7.26 -11.42 1.84
N GLN A 194 7.93 -11.60 2.97
CA GLN A 194 8.36 -10.50 3.84
C GLN A 194 9.87 -10.27 3.68
N VAL A 195 10.29 -8.99 3.56
CA VAL A 195 11.68 -8.57 3.36
C VAL A 195 12.04 -7.50 4.39
N PRO A 196 13.17 -7.58 5.10
CA PRO A 196 13.59 -6.56 6.06
C PRO A 196 13.79 -5.20 5.39
N VAL A 197 13.15 -4.15 5.93
CA VAL A 197 13.25 -2.77 5.45
C VAL A 197 13.58 -1.81 6.59
N ARG A 198 14.19 -0.69 6.23
CA ARG A 198 14.55 0.37 7.19
C ARG A 198 13.30 1.12 7.66
N HIS A 199 13.33 1.54 8.93
CA HIS A 199 12.28 2.36 9.52
C HIS A 199 12.88 3.61 10.15
N PHE A 200 12.27 4.76 9.86
CA PHE A 200 12.73 6.07 10.30
C PHE A 200 11.65 6.77 11.16
N PRO A 201 12.05 7.65 12.07
CA PRO A 201 11.10 8.51 12.77
C PRO A 201 10.36 9.43 11.79
N ARG A 202 9.10 9.74 12.09
CA ARG A 202 8.35 10.76 11.36
C ARG A 202 9.01 12.13 11.55
N ILE A 203 9.20 12.86 10.45
CA ILE A 203 9.83 14.20 10.47
C ILE A 203 8.74 15.28 10.47
N ALA A 204 7.63 15.11 9.74
CA ALA A 204 6.54 16.07 9.64
C ALA A 204 5.17 15.37 9.73
N GLY A 205 4.10 16.16 10.00
CA GLY A 205 2.73 15.68 10.12
C GLY A 205 2.37 15.19 11.53
N LYS A 206 1.06 15.14 11.82
CA LYS A 206 0.49 14.65 13.10
C LYS A 206 -0.14 13.27 12.89
N SER A 207 -0.01 12.37 13.88
CA SER A 207 -0.71 11.09 13.85
C SER A 207 -2.22 11.32 13.92
N LYS A 208 -2.94 10.93 12.88
CA LYS A 208 -4.40 11.14 12.73
C LYS A 208 -5.25 10.04 13.40
N TYR A 209 -4.63 9.10 14.12
CA TYR A 209 -5.32 7.94 14.69
C TYR A 209 -5.47 8.01 16.21
N ASN A 210 -6.72 7.88 16.71
CA ASN A 210 -7.03 7.65 18.13
C ASN A 210 -6.90 6.17 18.51
N LEU A 211 -6.53 5.88 19.78
CA LEU A 211 -6.33 4.51 20.29
C LEU A 211 -7.55 3.60 20.13
N ALA A 212 -8.76 4.13 20.38
CA ALA A 212 -10.01 3.37 20.25
C ALA A 212 -10.29 2.92 18.81
N ASN A 213 -10.08 3.80 17.83
CA ASN A 213 -10.24 3.47 16.41
C ASN A 213 -9.18 2.47 15.90
N ARG A 214 -8.05 2.34 16.63
CA ARG A 214 -6.98 1.39 16.30
C ARG A 214 -7.29 -0.04 16.72
N LEU A 215 -8.20 -0.27 17.68
CA LEU A 215 -8.46 -1.60 18.25
C LEU A 215 -9.83 -2.15 17.81
N ILE A 216 -10.89 -1.36 17.89
CA ILE A 216 -12.27 -1.83 17.66
C ILE A 216 -12.53 -2.14 16.18
N GLY A 217 -12.13 -1.24 15.26
CA GLY A 217 -12.29 -1.44 13.83
C GLY A 217 -11.59 -2.72 13.35
N PRO A 218 -10.26 -2.84 13.52
CA PRO A 218 -9.52 -4.05 13.11
C PRO A 218 -10.00 -5.34 13.76
N PHE A 219 -10.54 -5.28 14.99
CA PHE A 219 -11.13 -6.44 15.63
C PHE A 219 -12.39 -6.92 14.89
N LYS A 220 -13.32 -6.02 14.55
CA LYS A 220 -14.50 -6.33 13.74
C LYS A 220 -14.12 -6.82 12.34
N ASP A 221 -13.13 -6.20 11.73
CA ASP A 221 -12.63 -6.55 10.39
C ASP A 221 -12.08 -7.99 10.34
N CYS A 222 -11.52 -8.51 11.43
CA CYS A 222 -11.09 -9.90 11.52
C CYS A 222 -12.26 -10.89 11.36
N PHE A 223 -13.44 -10.60 11.94
CA PHE A 223 -14.63 -11.42 11.76
C PHE A 223 -15.19 -11.31 10.34
N ALA A 224 -15.20 -10.11 9.77
CA ALA A 224 -15.59 -9.90 8.39
C ALA A 224 -14.68 -10.69 7.43
N TYR A 225 -13.37 -10.67 7.65
CA TYR A 225 -12.42 -11.49 6.88
C TYR A 225 -12.70 -12.99 7.03
N ARG A 226 -12.95 -13.51 8.24
CA ARG A 226 -13.28 -14.92 8.44
C ARG A 226 -14.57 -15.33 7.72
N TRP A 227 -15.59 -14.47 7.76
CA TRP A 227 -16.83 -14.70 7.02
C TRP A 227 -16.55 -14.73 5.51
N MET A 228 -15.80 -13.75 4.98
CA MET A 228 -15.40 -13.68 3.58
C MET A 228 -14.61 -14.92 3.15
N ARG A 229 -13.60 -15.32 3.94
CA ARG A 229 -12.76 -16.50 3.65
C ARG A 229 -13.56 -17.79 3.45
N LYS A 230 -14.66 -17.96 4.19
CA LYS A 230 -15.53 -19.13 4.04
C LYS A 230 -16.42 -19.08 2.79
N ARG A 231 -16.54 -17.95 2.16
CA ARG A 231 -17.49 -17.69 1.05
C ARG A 231 -16.84 -17.12 -0.20
N TYR A 232 -15.53 -16.95 -0.17
CA TYR A 232 -14.79 -16.45 -1.31
C TYR A 232 -14.88 -17.47 -2.45
N ILE A 233 -15.23 -16.96 -3.65
CA ILE A 233 -15.28 -17.76 -4.85
C ILE A 233 -13.96 -17.62 -5.58
N ASN A 234 -13.19 -18.72 -5.66
CA ASN A 234 -12.02 -18.82 -6.51
C ASN A 234 -12.33 -19.83 -7.60
N TYR A 235 -12.02 -19.47 -8.85
CA TYR A 235 -12.25 -20.33 -10.00
C TYR A 235 -11.17 -20.13 -11.07
N GLN A 236 -10.91 -21.15 -11.84
CA GLN A 236 -10.07 -21.08 -13.03
C GLN A 236 -10.87 -21.52 -14.23
N VAL A 237 -10.77 -20.75 -15.33
CA VAL A 237 -11.38 -21.12 -16.60
C VAL A 237 -10.42 -22.09 -17.29
N ALA A 238 -10.84 -23.33 -17.45
CA ALA A 238 -10.03 -24.35 -18.11
C ALA A 238 -9.97 -24.14 -19.64
N GLU A 239 -11.08 -23.68 -20.25
CA GLU A 239 -11.16 -23.47 -21.70
C GLU A 239 -12.20 -22.38 -22.00
N ASN A 240 -12.00 -21.58 -23.04
CA ASN A 240 -12.97 -20.65 -23.58
C ASN A 240 -12.75 -20.44 -25.09
N ASN A 241 -13.76 -19.91 -25.77
CA ASN A 241 -13.72 -19.52 -27.19
C ASN A 241 -13.99 -18.03 -27.42
N LEU A 242 -13.76 -17.19 -26.39
CA LEU A 242 -14.11 -15.76 -26.45
C LEU A 242 -13.15 -14.92 -27.31
N ASN A 243 -11.97 -15.45 -27.62
CA ASN A 243 -10.90 -14.76 -28.37
C ASN A 243 -10.56 -15.48 -29.71
N SER A 244 -11.50 -16.25 -30.24
CA SER A 244 -11.38 -16.89 -31.56
C SER A 244 -11.82 -15.99 -32.69
#